data_20901acd29e47dd574106a22cd379adc
#
_entry.id   20901acd29e47dd574106a22cd379adc
#
_cell.length_a   1.000
_cell.length_b   1.000
_cell.length_c   1.000
_cell.angle_alpha   90.00
_cell.angle_beta   90.00
_cell.angle_gamma   90.00
#
_symmetry.space_group_name_H-M   'P 1'
#
loop_
_entity.id
_entity.type
_entity.pdbx_description
1 polymer ?
#
loop_
_entity_poly.entity_id
_entity_poly.type
_entity_poly.pdbx_seq_one_letter_code
_entity_poly.pdbx_strand_id
1 'polypeptide(L)' 'MKGFIEVTYQGPYTISVNQIVWFSATCDGKKTTLVLSNGARLIVDESYDQVKTLIAKAVQQ' A
#
# COMPACT_ATOMS: atom_id res chain seq x y z
N MET A 1 7.23 2.24 -13.05
CA MET A 1 6.88 0.85 -13.36
C MET A 1 5.39 0.65 -13.18
N LYS A 2 4.75 0.06 -14.16
CA LYS A 2 3.31 -0.08 -14.18
C LYS A 2 2.86 -1.19 -13.23
N GLY A 3 1.85 -0.90 -12.40
CA GLY A 3 1.27 -1.90 -11.54
C GLY A 3 2.00 -2.12 -10.23
N PHE A 4 2.98 -1.27 -9.91
CA PHE A 4 3.73 -1.36 -8.66
C PHE A 4 3.64 -0.05 -7.90
N ILE A 5 3.69 -0.12 -6.58
CA ILE A 5 3.78 1.06 -5.73
C ILE A 5 4.95 0.88 -4.77
N GLU A 6 5.51 2.00 -4.34
CA GLU A 6 6.58 1.99 -3.34
C GLU A 6 6.04 2.58 -2.05
N VAL A 7 6.16 1.82 -0.97
CA VAL A 7 5.72 2.23 0.36
C VAL A 7 6.88 2.06 1.34
N THR A 8 6.71 2.57 2.55
CA THR A 8 7.73 2.47 3.58
C THR A 8 7.32 1.47 4.64
N TYR A 9 8.03 0.36 4.70
CA TYR A 9 7.84 -0.67 5.70
C TYR A 9 9.22 -1.16 6.13
N GLN A 10 9.76 -0.54 7.20
CA GLN A 10 11.13 -0.80 7.64
C GLN A 10 12.14 -0.48 6.53
N GLY A 11 11.82 0.56 5.73
CA GLY A 11 12.62 0.94 4.58
C GLY A 11 11.77 0.90 3.32
N PRO A 12 12.35 1.24 2.16
CA PRO A 12 11.60 1.21 0.90
C PRO A 12 11.11 -0.20 0.58
N TYR A 13 9.87 -0.32 0.15
CA TYR A 13 9.26 -1.61 -0.12
C TYR A 13 8.35 -1.48 -1.34
N THR A 14 8.65 -2.22 -2.39
CA THR A 14 7.89 -2.16 -3.63
C THR A 14 6.91 -3.33 -3.69
N ILE A 15 5.64 -3.04 -3.93
CA ILE A 15 4.59 -4.05 -3.93
C ILE A 15 3.82 -3.97 -5.24
N SER A 16 3.50 -5.14 -5.80
CA SER A 16 2.60 -5.20 -6.94
C SER A 16 1.18 -4.91 -6.48
N VAL A 17 0.48 -4.02 -7.20
CA VAL A 17 -0.90 -3.69 -6.88
C VAL A 17 -1.78 -4.93 -6.92
N ASN A 18 -1.46 -5.86 -7.82
CA ASN A 18 -2.24 -7.09 -7.95
C ASN A 18 -2.18 -7.99 -6.72
N GLN A 19 -1.21 -7.77 -5.84
CA GLN A 19 -1.08 -8.55 -4.61
C GLN A 19 -1.86 -7.94 -3.46
N ILE A 20 -2.38 -6.72 -3.60
CA ILE A 20 -3.11 -6.04 -2.54
C ILE A 20 -4.58 -6.42 -2.62
N VAL A 21 -5.08 -7.08 -1.57
CA VAL A 21 -6.48 -7.48 -1.50
C VAL A 21 -7.32 -6.31 -1.00
N TRP A 22 -6.88 -5.68 0.09
CA TRP A 22 -7.54 -4.49 0.62
C TRP A 22 -6.57 -3.77 1.54
N PHE A 23 -6.89 -2.54 1.86
CA PHE A 23 -6.09 -1.74 2.78
C PHE A 23 -7.00 -0.81 3.56
N SER A 24 -6.55 -0.41 4.74
CA SER A 24 -7.34 0.46 5.60
C SER A 24 -6.43 1.33 6.45
N ALA A 25 -6.96 2.45 6.92
CA ALA A 25 -6.22 3.32 7.84
C ALA A 25 -6.09 2.64 9.20
N THR A 26 -4.97 2.91 9.88
CA THR A 26 -4.82 2.45 11.26
C THR A 26 -5.71 3.29 12.17
N CYS A 27 -5.82 2.85 13.44
CA CYS A 27 -6.70 3.53 14.40
C CYS A 27 -6.33 5.00 14.60
N ASP A 28 -5.05 5.33 14.52
CA ASP A 28 -4.61 6.72 14.68
C ASP A 28 -4.68 7.53 13.38
N GLY A 29 -5.01 6.88 12.28
CA GLY A 29 -5.15 7.52 10.98
C GLY A 29 -3.83 7.93 10.32
N LYS A 30 -2.70 7.59 10.91
CA LYS A 30 -1.41 8.04 10.42
C LYS A 30 -0.72 7.04 9.50
N LYS A 31 -1.09 5.77 9.61
CA LYS A 31 -0.49 4.70 8.82
C LYS A 31 -1.56 3.91 8.11
N THR A 32 -1.14 2.98 7.29
CA THR A 32 -2.08 2.16 6.51
C THR A 32 -1.71 0.69 6.67
N THR A 33 -2.72 -0.14 6.88
CA THR A 33 -2.55 -1.59 6.89
C THR A 33 -2.87 -2.11 5.50
N LEU A 34 -1.90 -2.78 4.88
CA LEU A 34 -2.09 -3.44 3.59
C LEU A 34 -2.22 -4.94 3.82
N VAL A 35 -3.22 -5.54 3.21
CA VAL A 35 -3.41 -6.99 3.27
C VAL A 35 -3.14 -7.56 1.90
N LEU A 36 -2.21 -8.49 1.82
CA LEU A 36 -1.77 -9.07 0.57
C LEU A 36 -2.47 -10.40 0.31
N SER A 37 -2.44 -10.84 -0.94
CA SER A 37 -3.15 -12.05 -1.35
C SER A 37 -2.64 -13.31 -0.68
N ASN A 38 -1.39 -13.29 -0.19
CA ASN A 38 -0.83 -14.45 0.53
C ASN A 38 -1.17 -14.43 2.02
N GLY A 39 -2.01 -13.48 2.46
CA GLY A 39 -2.38 -13.36 3.86
C GLY A 39 -1.48 -12.47 4.69
N ALA A 40 -0.41 -11.94 4.12
CA ALA A 40 0.50 -11.06 4.84
C ALA A 40 -0.14 -9.71 5.10
N ARG A 41 0.18 -9.11 6.24
CA ARG A 41 -0.28 -7.78 6.60
C ARG A 41 0.93 -6.90 6.83
N LEU A 42 0.91 -5.71 6.21
CA LEU A 42 1.99 -4.74 6.34
C LEU A 42 1.41 -3.43 6.84
N ILE A 43 2.03 -2.88 7.88
CA ILE A 43 1.64 -1.55 8.34
C ILE A 43 2.69 -0.59 7.81
N VAL A 44 2.31 0.20 6.80
CA VAL A 44 3.23 1.09 6.12
C VAL A 44 3.09 2.51 6.67
N ASP A 45 4.15 3.30 6.49
CA ASP A 45 4.19 4.66 7.05
C ASP A 45 3.34 5.65 6.25
N GLU A 46 3.00 5.31 5.00
CA GLU A 46 2.16 6.18 4.18
C GLU A 46 0.74 6.23 4.74
N SER A 47 0.10 7.41 4.63
CA SER A 47 -1.27 7.57 5.06
C SER A 47 -2.21 6.86 4.09
N TYR A 48 -3.47 6.65 4.52
CA TYR A 48 -4.47 6.02 3.69
C TYR A 48 -4.62 6.76 2.34
N ASP A 49 -4.67 8.09 2.39
CA ASP A 49 -4.82 8.89 1.17
C ASP A 49 -3.61 8.76 0.27
N GLN A 50 -2.41 8.68 0.84
CA GLN A 50 -1.19 8.51 0.06
C GLN A 50 -1.18 7.16 -0.65
N VAL A 51 -1.55 6.09 0.04
CA VAL A 51 -1.60 4.76 -0.55
C VAL A 51 -2.64 4.74 -1.66
N LYS A 52 -3.80 5.34 -1.41
CA LYS A 52 -4.86 5.40 -2.41
C LYS A 52 -4.40 6.11 -3.67
N THR A 53 -3.67 7.22 -3.51
CA THR A 53 -3.13 7.96 -4.65
C THR A 53 -2.08 7.15 -5.40
N LEU A 54 -1.20 6.46 -4.68
CA LEU A 54 -0.18 5.63 -5.31
C LEU A 54 -0.82 4.53 -6.16
N ILE A 55 -1.84 3.87 -5.62
CA ILE A 55 -2.52 2.80 -6.35
C ILE A 55 -3.22 3.36 -7.57
N ALA A 56 -3.90 4.49 -7.43
CA ALA A 56 -4.60 5.10 -8.55
C ALA A 56 -3.63 5.44 -9.69
N LYS A 57 -2.47 5.98 -9.37
CA LYS A 57 -1.46 6.28 -10.38
C LYS A 57 -0.90 5.03 -11.03
N ALA A 58 -0.70 3.99 -10.25
CA ALA A 58 -0.15 2.74 -10.78
C ALA A 58 -1.09 2.08 -11.78
N VAL A 59 -2.39 2.11 -11.53
CA VAL A 59 -3.35 1.47 -12.41
C VAL A 59 -3.69 2.31 -13.63
N GLN A 60 -3.36 3.60 -13.60
CA GLN A 60 -3.61 4.49 -14.74
C GLN A 60 -2.52 4.43 -15.80
N GLN A 61 -1.39 3.83 -15.50
CA GLN A 61 -0.28 3.78 -16.46
C GLN A 61 -0.41 2.60 -17.46
#